data_a2235bec3329fd009b09d4507a9ebe1d
#
_entry.id   a2235bec3329fd009b09d4507a9ebe1d
#
_cell.length_a   1.000
_cell.length_b   1.000
_cell.length_c   1.000
_cell.angle_alpha   90.00
_cell.angle_beta   90.00
_cell.angle_gamma   90.00
#
_symmetry.space_group_name_H-M   'P 1'
#
loop_
_entity.id
_entity.type
_entity.pdbx_description
1 polymer ?
#
loop_
_entity_poly.entity_id
_entity_poly.type
_entity_poly.pdbx_seq_one_letter_code
_entity_poly.pdbx_strand_id
1 'polypeptide(L)'
;MKAMLCCPGRGRPREFDIEEALASALRVFWSKGYEGASLSDLTEAMGITRPSLYAAFGNKESLFRKALDLYEREKLTYVAEALEAPTAREVAERLLRGAVASHASTSGPRGCLGVISSVACGADAEPIRDEVIKRRASSQEALVARFERAKAEGDLPANIDAHGLTAYLVAIIQGMTVQAGAGASCEALEALVKTSLAMWPSA
;
A
#
# COMPACT_ATOMS: atom_id res chain seq x y z
N MET A 1 33.60 -8.97 -50.94
CA MET A 1 32.32 -9.20 -50.26
C MET A 1 32.38 -8.51 -48.90
N LYS A 2 31.73 -7.34 -48.76
CA LYS A 2 31.64 -6.60 -47.48
C LYS A 2 30.36 -7.04 -46.78
N ALA A 3 30.50 -7.62 -45.60
CA ALA A 3 29.38 -7.96 -44.73
C ALA A 3 28.79 -6.65 -44.15
N MET A 4 27.53 -6.38 -44.48
CA MET A 4 26.72 -5.33 -43.81
C MET A 4 26.39 -5.79 -42.40
N LEU A 5 26.99 -5.15 -41.40
CA LEU A 5 26.52 -5.24 -40.01
C LEU A 5 25.18 -4.49 -39.90
N CYS A 6 24.13 -5.24 -39.66
CA CYS A 6 22.82 -4.71 -39.33
C CYS A 6 22.87 -4.19 -37.88
N CYS A 7 22.94 -2.86 -37.69
CA CYS A 7 22.76 -2.25 -36.38
C CYS A 7 21.32 -2.45 -35.91
N PRO A 8 21.07 -2.96 -34.68
CA PRO A 8 19.72 -2.96 -34.13
C PRO A 8 19.30 -1.49 -33.93
N GLY A 9 18.15 -1.12 -34.52
CA GLY A 9 17.60 0.22 -34.44
C GLY A 9 17.35 0.59 -32.98
N ARG A 10 18.03 1.64 -32.50
CA ARG A 10 17.68 2.33 -31.25
C ARG A 10 16.27 2.84 -31.41
N GLY A 11 15.35 2.28 -30.63
CA GLY A 11 13.99 2.82 -30.52
C GLY A 11 14.05 4.31 -30.18
N ARG A 12 13.13 5.10 -30.75
CA ARG A 12 13.01 6.55 -30.49
C ARG A 12 13.06 6.77 -28.96
N PRO A 13 13.88 7.70 -28.45
CA PRO A 13 13.92 8.02 -27.02
C PRO A 13 12.50 8.31 -26.53
N ARG A 14 12.13 7.78 -25.38
CA ARG A 14 10.83 8.08 -24.76
C ARG A 14 10.79 9.57 -24.41
N GLU A 15 9.74 10.26 -24.83
CA GLU A 15 9.58 11.71 -24.61
C GLU A 15 9.11 12.05 -23.18
N PHE A 16 9.03 11.08 -22.25
CA PHE A 16 8.56 11.31 -20.89
C PHE A 16 9.32 10.43 -19.88
N ASP A 17 9.37 10.91 -18.63
CA ASP A 17 9.92 10.16 -17.50
C ASP A 17 8.90 9.12 -17.03
N ILE A 18 9.34 7.85 -16.98
CA ILE A 18 8.47 6.71 -16.60
C ILE A 18 8.11 6.76 -15.12
N GLU A 19 9.04 7.15 -14.24
CA GLU A 19 8.82 7.21 -12.80
C GLU A 19 7.86 8.35 -12.45
N GLU A 20 8.00 9.52 -13.06
CA GLU A 20 7.06 10.63 -12.91
C GLU A 20 5.66 10.30 -13.43
N ALA A 21 5.58 9.64 -14.58
CA ALA A 21 4.31 9.18 -15.14
C ALA A 21 3.65 8.14 -14.22
N LEU A 22 4.43 7.18 -13.68
CA LEU A 22 3.93 6.17 -12.75
C LEU A 22 3.45 6.81 -11.44
N ALA A 23 4.18 7.77 -10.88
CA ALA A 23 3.76 8.52 -9.69
C ALA A 23 2.47 9.30 -9.92
N SER A 24 2.29 9.84 -11.15
CA SER A 24 1.04 10.52 -11.53
C SER A 24 -0.13 9.54 -11.62
N ALA A 25 0.08 8.36 -12.25
CA ALA A 25 -0.92 7.30 -12.30
C ALA A 25 -1.29 6.81 -10.90
N LEU A 26 -0.31 6.65 -9.99
CA LEU A 26 -0.55 6.29 -8.61
C LEU A 26 -1.51 7.27 -7.92
N ARG A 27 -1.32 8.58 -8.10
CA ARG A 27 -2.22 9.59 -7.52
C ARG A 27 -3.66 9.45 -8.03
N VAL A 28 -3.84 9.15 -9.32
CA VAL A 28 -5.18 8.93 -9.92
C VAL A 28 -5.82 7.68 -9.32
N PHE A 29 -5.11 6.56 -9.28
CA PHE A 29 -5.62 5.33 -8.69
C PHE A 29 -5.92 5.47 -7.20
N TRP A 30 -5.09 6.20 -6.47
CA TRP A 30 -5.29 6.42 -5.05
C TRP A 30 -6.53 7.26 -4.75
N SER A 31 -6.83 8.26 -5.61
CA SER A 31 -8.01 9.12 -5.42
C SER A 31 -9.31 8.50 -5.92
N LYS A 32 -9.29 7.71 -7.00
CA LYS A 32 -10.47 7.21 -7.69
C LYS A 32 -10.69 5.69 -7.55
N GLY A 33 -9.73 4.97 -7.00
CA GLY A 33 -9.70 3.50 -7.05
C GLY A 33 -9.37 2.98 -8.45
N TYR A 34 -9.24 1.65 -8.57
CA TYR A 34 -8.95 1.03 -9.86
C TYR A 34 -10.05 1.26 -10.89
N GLU A 35 -11.31 1.02 -10.54
CA GLU A 35 -12.44 1.12 -11.47
C GLU A 35 -12.75 2.56 -11.85
N GLY A 36 -12.76 3.47 -10.87
CA GLY A 36 -13.05 4.89 -11.08
C GLY A 36 -11.99 5.65 -11.89
N ALA A 37 -10.77 5.09 -12.01
CA ALA A 37 -9.71 5.67 -12.83
C ALA A 37 -9.90 5.30 -14.31
N SER A 38 -10.34 6.21 -15.16
CA SER A 38 -10.43 6.00 -16.60
C SER A 38 -9.06 6.08 -17.28
N LEU A 39 -8.91 5.49 -18.48
CA LEU A 39 -7.70 5.67 -19.30
C LEU A 39 -7.45 7.12 -19.67
N SER A 40 -8.51 7.91 -19.78
CA SER A 40 -8.40 9.36 -20.06
C SER A 40 -7.83 10.10 -18.86
N ASP A 41 -8.33 9.85 -17.64
CA ASP A 41 -7.79 10.42 -16.40
C ASP A 41 -6.30 10.09 -16.24
N LEU A 42 -5.94 8.83 -16.51
CA LEU A 42 -4.57 8.36 -16.40
C LEU A 42 -3.64 9.05 -17.40
N THR A 43 -4.01 9.05 -18.68
CA THR A 43 -3.16 9.68 -19.73
C THR A 43 -3.05 11.18 -19.56
N GLU A 44 -4.10 11.86 -19.12
CA GLU A 44 -4.08 13.28 -18.79
C GLU A 44 -3.13 13.58 -17.61
N ALA A 45 -3.28 12.86 -16.50
CA ALA A 45 -2.45 13.06 -15.33
C ALA A 45 -0.96 12.71 -15.58
N MET A 46 -0.71 11.70 -16.41
CA MET A 46 0.64 11.26 -16.80
C MET A 46 1.27 12.15 -17.88
N GLY A 47 0.50 13.04 -18.53
CA GLY A 47 0.97 13.86 -19.64
C GLY A 47 1.38 13.07 -20.88
N ILE A 48 0.80 11.88 -21.12
CA ILE A 48 1.16 10.99 -22.23
C ILE A 48 -0.06 10.57 -23.06
N THR A 49 0.19 10.05 -24.25
CA THR A 49 -0.88 9.51 -25.10
C THR A 49 -1.22 8.08 -24.73
N ARG A 50 -2.42 7.60 -25.11
CA ARG A 50 -2.82 6.18 -24.91
C ARG A 50 -1.83 5.19 -25.54
N PRO A 51 -1.36 5.38 -26.79
CA PRO A 51 -0.32 4.51 -27.37
C PRO A 51 0.96 4.48 -26.53
N SER A 52 1.39 5.62 -25.98
CA SER A 52 2.57 5.70 -25.11
C SER A 52 2.35 4.94 -23.79
N LEU A 53 1.14 5.03 -23.19
CA LEU A 53 0.77 4.27 -22.01
C LEU A 53 0.87 2.76 -22.26
N TYR A 54 0.26 2.28 -23.34
CA TYR A 54 0.30 0.86 -23.67
C TYR A 54 1.73 0.38 -23.97
N ALA A 55 2.52 1.18 -24.66
CA ALA A 55 3.92 0.85 -24.97
C ALA A 55 4.82 0.77 -23.72
N ALA A 56 4.57 1.63 -22.70
CA ALA A 56 5.41 1.69 -21.50
C ALA A 56 4.93 0.77 -20.38
N PHE A 57 3.63 0.63 -20.21
CA PHE A 57 3.03 -0.01 -19.03
C PHE A 57 2.16 -1.22 -19.37
N GLY A 58 1.90 -1.50 -20.64
CA GLY A 58 1.01 -2.57 -21.09
C GLY A 58 -0.46 -2.14 -21.05
N ASN A 59 -1.21 -2.61 -20.08
CA ASN A 59 -2.62 -2.28 -19.90
C ASN A 59 -2.87 -1.56 -18.57
N LYS A 60 -4.12 -1.16 -18.30
CA LYS A 60 -4.51 -0.51 -17.05
C LYS A 60 -4.19 -1.35 -15.82
N GLU A 61 -4.38 -2.66 -15.93
CA GLU A 61 -4.11 -3.62 -14.86
C GLU A 61 -2.62 -3.69 -14.54
N SER A 62 -1.75 -3.83 -15.55
CA SER A 62 -0.29 -3.81 -15.38
C SER A 62 0.22 -2.48 -14.84
N LEU A 63 -0.38 -1.35 -15.27
CA LEU A 63 -0.08 -0.04 -14.73
C LEU A 63 -0.48 0.07 -13.26
N PHE A 64 -1.65 -0.46 -12.88
CA PHE A 64 -2.10 -0.46 -11.49
C PHE A 64 -1.17 -1.29 -10.59
N ARG A 65 -0.74 -2.48 -11.04
CA ARG A 65 0.22 -3.31 -10.29
C ARG A 65 1.53 -2.57 -10.03
N LYS A 66 2.07 -1.89 -11.04
CA LYS A 66 3.28 -1.05 -10.88
C LYS A 66 3.04 0.14 -9.93
N ALA A 67 1.87 0.76 -9.99
CA ALA A 67 1.49 1.83 -9.07
C ALA A 67 1.34 1.31 -7.63
N LEU A 68 0.82 0.10 -7.45
CA LEU A 68 0.73 -0.55 -6.14
C LEU A 68 2.13 -0.88 -5.58
N ASP A 69 3.05 -1.39 -6.42
CA ASP A 69 4.45 -1.63 -6.04
C ASP A 69 5.13 -0.32 -5.59
N LEU A 70 4.89 0.77 -6.32
CA LEU A 70 5.41 2.09 -5.96
C LEU A 70 4.82 2.58 -4.63
N TYR A 71 3.50 2.41 -4.44
CA TYR A 71 2.82 2.78 -3.20
C TYR A 71 3.37 2.01 -2.00
N GLU A 72 3.54 0.70 -2.11
CA GLU A 72 4.10 -0.13 -1.05
C GLU A 72 5.52 0.30 -0.69
N ARG A 73 6.35 0.51 -1.69
CA ARG A 73 7.75 0.96 -1.52
C ARG A 73 7.86 2.33 -0.84
N GLU A 74 6.97 3.28 -1.15
CA GLU A 74 7.07 4.66 -0.65
C GLU A 74 6.28 4.92 0.62
N LYS A 75 5.16 4.22 0.82
CA LYS A 75 4.21 4.51 1.88
C LYS A 75 4.12 3.44 2.96
N LEU A 76 4.57 2.21 2.68
CA LEU A 76 4.45 1.09 3.62
C LEU A 76 5.79 0.56 4.12
N THR A 77 6.90 1.26 3.90
CA THR A 77 8.22 0.89 4.44
C THR A 77 8.21 0.73 5.95
N TYR A 78 7.45 1.57 6.66
CA TYR A 78 7.30 1.50 8.11
C TYR A 78 6.77 0.15 8.60
N VAL A 79 6.06 -0.63 7.74
CA VAL A 79 5.53 -1.94 8.12
C VAL A 79 6.66 -2.94 8.34
N ALA A 80 7.62 -3.00 7.40
CA ALA A 80 8.78 -3.87 7.55
C ALA A 80 9.66 -3.43 8.75
N GLU A 81 9.87 -2.13 8.90
CA GLU A 81 10.63 -1.57 10.02
C GLU A 81 9.98 -1.84 11.39
N ALA A 82 8.64 -1.87 11.44
CA ALA A 82 7.91 -2.16 12.66
C ALA A 82 8.10 -3.61 13.11
N LEU A 83 8.17 -4.58 12.19
CA LEU A 83 8.38 -6.00 12.50
C LEU A 83 9.73 -6.27 13.18
N GLU A 84 10.72 -5.40 12.98
CA GLU A 84 12.05 -5.48 13.61
C GLU A 84 12.09 -4.86 15.03
N ALA A 85 10.98 -4.33 15.51
CA ALA A 85 10.91 -3.77 16.87
C ALA A 85 11.16 -4.86 17.93
N PRO A 86 11.83 -4.53 19.06
CA PRO A 86 12.22 -5.50 20.06
C PRO A 86 11.04 -6.22 20.75
N THR A 87 9.94 -5.49 20.99
CA THR A 87 8.75 -6.05 21.66
C THR A 87 7.51 -6.03 20.78
N ALA A 88 6.56 -6.94 21.04
CA ALA A 88 5.26 -6.97 20.33
C ALA A 88 4.48 -5.65 20.52
N ARG A 89 4.59 -5.03 21.68
CA ARG A 89 3.98 -3.73 21.96
C ARG A 89 4.59 -2.63 21.10
N GLU A 90 5.93 -2.61 20.95
CA GLU A 90 6.60 -1.66 20.06
C GLU A 90 6.29 -1.92 18.58
N VAL A 91 6.13 -3.19 18.15
CA VAL A 91 5.64 -3.53 16.81
C VAL A 91 4.29 -2.85 16.58
N ALA A 92 3.33 -3.05 17.49
CA ALA A 92 2.01 -2.44 17.40
C ALA A 92 2.08 -0.89 17.39
N GLU A 93 2.88 -0.31 18.27
CA GLU A 93 3.06 1.15 18.35
C GLU A 93 3.62 1.71 17.04
N ARG A 94 4.67 1.11 16.47
CA ARG A 94 5.27 1.57 15.21
C ARG A 94 4.30 1.44 14.05
N LEU A 95 3.53 0.34 13.98
CA LEU A 95 2.50 0.16 12.95
C LEU A 95 1.39 1.22 13.05
N LEU A 96 0.86 1.45 14.25
CA LEU A 96 -0.21 2.43 14.48
C LEU A 96 0.27 3.86 14.20
N ARG A 97 1.44 4.25 14.72
CA ARG A 97 2.01 5.59 14.47
C ARG A 97 2.45 5.79 13.03
N GLY A 98 3.00 4.75 12.39
CA GLY A 98 3.33 4.79 10.97
C GLY A 98 2.10 5.01 10.10
N ALA A 99 0.97 4.39 10.45
CA ALA A 99 -0.31 4.65 9.78
C ALA A 99 -0.74 6.12 9.94
N VAL A 100 -0.67 6.71 11.16
CA VAL A 100 -0.97 8.14 11.37
C VAL A 100 -0.04 9.01 10.53
N ALA A 101 1.26 8.77 10.58
CA ALA A 101 2.26 9.56 9.85
C ALA A 101 2.05 9.50 8.32
N SER A 102 1.66 8.32 7.78
CA SER A 102 1.37 8.18 6.35
C SER A 102 0.19 9.03 5.88
N HIS A 103 -0.72 9.41 6.80
CA HIS A 103 -1.89 10.25 6.51
C HIS A 103 -1.69 11.73 6.88
N ALA A 104 -0.63 12.08 7.60
CA ALA A 104 -0.34 13.46 7.99
C ALA A 104 0.13 14.34 6.83
N SER A 105 0.57 13.74 5.72
CA SER A 105 0.99 14.50 4.53
C SER A 105 -0.20 15.20 3.88
N THR A 106 -0.11 16.53 3.75
CA THR A 106 -1.16 17.36 3.12
C THR A 106 -1.12 17.33 1.59
N SER A 107 -0.13 16.69 0.98
CA SER A 107 0.18 16.77 -0.45
C SER A 107 -0.19 15.51 -1.24
N GLY A 108 -1.32 14.84 -0.94
CA GLY A 108 -1.73 13.65 -1.69
C GLY A 108 -3.14 13.18 -1.36
N PRO A 109 -3.65 12.16 -2.07
CA PRO A 109 -4.92 11.54 -1.74
C PRO A 109 -4.91 10.98 -0.31
N ARG A 110 -6.03 11.10 0.39
CA ARG A 110 -6.20 10.57 1.75
C ARG A 110 -6.67 9.11 1.70
N GLY A 111 -6.38 8.37 2.75
CA GLY A 111 -6.76 6.97 2.86
C GLY A 111 -5.65 6.02 2.35
N CYS A 112 -5.95 4.74 2.24
CA CYS A 112 -5.03 3.70 1.76
C CYS A 112 -5.49 3.13 0.42
N LEU A 113 -4.60 3.12 -0.57
CA LEU A 113 -4.88 2.55 -1.89
C LEU A 113 -5.35 1.09 -1.79
N GLY A 114 -4.72 0.29 -0.93
CA GLY A 114 -5.10 -1.11 -0.72
C GLY A 114 -6.50 -1.27 -0.12
N VAL A 115 -6.92 -0.39 0.82
CA VAL A 115 -8.28 -0.42 1.40
C VAL A 115 -9.30 -0.05 0.34
N ILE A 116 -9.11 1.05 -0.37
CA ILE A 116 -10.02 1.52 -1.43
C ILE A 116 -10.19 0.44 -2.51
N SER A 117 -9.08 -0.17 -2.95
CA SER A 117 -9.09 -1.16 -4.04
C SER A 117 -9.60 -2.55 -3.64
N SER A 118 -9.76 -2.83 -2.34
CA SER A 118 -10.28 -4.12 -1.86
C SER A 118 -11.80 -4.13 -1.60
N VAL A 119 -12.42 -2.96 -1.50
CA VAL A 119 -13.82 -2.82 -1.06
C VAL A 119 -14.77 -2.52 -2.22
N ALA A 120 -14.32 -1.80 -3.26
CA ALA A 120 -15.13 -1.39 -4.38
C ALA A 120 -14.64 -2.06 -5.65
N CYS A 121 -15.11 -3.28 -5.93
CA CYS A 121 -14.74 -4.01 -7.14
C CYS A 121 -15.96 -4.66 -7.80
N GLY A 122 -16.27 -4.24 -9.02
CA GLY A 122 -17.11 -4.99 -9.93
C GLY A 122 -16.37 -6.22 -10.49
N ALA A 123 -17.07 -7.03 -11.29
CA ALA A 123 -16.52 -8.28 -11.85
C ALA A 123 -15.21 -8.08 -12.65
N ASP A 124 -15.09 -6.95 -13.35
CA ASP A 124 -13.91 -6.66 -14.19
C ASP A 124 -12.65 -6.32 -13.38
N ALA A 125 -12.80 -6.00 -12.08
CA ALA A 125 -11.70 -5.67 -11.18
C ALA A 125 -11.33 -6.81 -10.22
N GLU A 126 -11.96 -7.97 -10.35
CA GLU A 126 -11.72 -9.15 -9.51
C GLU A 126 -10.23 -9.56 -9.45
N PRO A 127 -9.47 -9.62 -10.57
CA PRO A 127 -8.04 -9.93 -10.51
C PRO A 127 -7.21 -8.93 -9.70
N ILE A 128 -7.61 -7.67 -9.71
CA ILE A 128 -6.96 -6.60 -8.93
C ILE A 128 -7.28 -6.73 -7.45
N ARG A 129 -8.55 -6.98 -7.12
CA ARG A 129 -8.97 -7.23 -5.75
C ARG A 129 -8.22 -8.42 -5.15
N ASP A 130 -8.13 -9.52 -5.87
CA ASP A 130 -7.48 -10.74 -5.42
C ASP A 130 -5.97 -10.53 -5.22
N GLU A 131 -5.31 -9.77 -6.10
CA GLU A 131 -3.92 -9.36 -5.93
C GLU A 131 -3.71 -8.54 -4.64
N VAL A 132 -4.56 -7.54 -4.39
CA VAL A 132 -4.48 -6.72 -3.17
C VAL A 132 -4.73 -7.56 -1.92
N ILE A 133 -5.73 -8.46 -1.94
CA ILE A 133 -6.03 -9.37 -0.83
C ILE A 133 -4.82 -10.28 -0.54
N LYS A 134 -4.21 -10.87 -1.58
CA LYS A 134 -3.04 -11.73 -1.45
C LYS A 134 -1.84 -11.02 -0.82
N ARG A 135 -1.53 -9.80 -1.26
CA ARG A 135 -0.44 -8.99 -0.69
C ARG A 135 -0.68 -8.67 0.79
N ARG A 136 -1.92 -8.35 1.14
CA ARG A 136 -2.30 -8.10 2.54
C ARG A 136 -2.19 -9.36 3.40
N ALA A 137 -2.62 -10.51 2.89
CA ALA A 137 -2.49 -11.78 3.59
C ALA A 137 -1.03 -12.09 3.94
N SER A 138 -0.10 -11.91 3.00
CA SER A 138 1.34 -12.10 3.25
C SER A 138 1.88 -11.19 4.37
N SER A 139 1.46 -9.92 4.40
CA SER A 139 1.85 -9.00 5.47
C SER A 139 1.25 -9.40 6.83
N GLN A 140 0.02 -9.93 6.85
CA GLN A 140 -0.61 -10.41 8.06
C GLN A 140 0.08 -11.68 8.59
N GLU A 141 0.46 -12.61 7.71
CA GLU A 141 1.21 -13.82 8.08
C GLU A 141 2.55 -13.46 8.74
N ALA A 142 3.28 -12.47 8.20
CA ALA A 142 4.51 -11.99 8.81
C ALA A 142 4.27 -11.42 10.22
N LEU A 143 3.16 -10.71 10.43
CA LEU A 143 2.80 -10.16 11.73
C LEU A 143 2.39 -11.26 12.72
N VAL A 144 1.63 -12.27 12.29
CA VAL A 144 1.31 -13.46 13.10
C VAL A 144 2.60 -14.17 13.55
N ALA A 145 3.52 -14.43 12.63
CA ALA A 145 4.80 -15.06 12.94
C ALA A 145 5.61 -14.23 13.96
N ARG A 146 5.59 -12.89 13.82
CA ARG A 146 6.24 -12.00 14.79
C ARG A 146 5.62 -12.09 16.19
N PHE A 147 4.30 -12.17 16.29
CA PHE A 147 3.62 -12.30 17.59
C PHE A 147 3.77 -13.71 18.20
N GLU A 148 3.77 -14.78 17.39
CA GLU A 148 4.11 -16.11 17.89
C GLU A 148 5.54 -16.17 18.44
N ARG A 149 6.50 -15.50 17.78
CA ARG A 149 7.86 -15.34 18.32
C ARG A 149 7.87 -14.60 19.66
N ALA A 150 7.11 -13.51 19.79
CA ALA A 150 6.99 -12.74 21.03
C ALA A 150 6.41 -13.59 22.19
N LYS A 151 5.44 -14.46 21.90
CA LYS A 151 4.92 -15.43 22.89
C LYS A 151 6.01 -16.42 23.34
N ALA A 152 6.78 -16.96 22.39
CA ALA A 152 7.86 -17.89 22.69
C ALA A 152 8.98 -17.24 23.52
N GLU A 153 9.22 -15.95 23.33
CA GLU A 153 10.20 -15.14 24.05
C GLU A 153 9.67 -14.60 25.41
N GLY A 154 8.38 -14.81 25.73
CA GLY A 154 7.74 -14.33 26.96
C GLY A 154 7.36 -12.85 26.97
N ASP A 155 7.42 -12.18 25.82
CA ASP A 155 7.04 -10.76 25.63
C ASP A 155 5.51 -10.59 25.47
N LEU A 156 4.80 -11.67 25.07
CA LEU A 156 3.34 -11.74 25.07
C LEU A 156 2.87 -12.91 25.93
N PRO A 157 1.71 -12.80 26.62
CA PRO A 157 1.13 -13.91 27.35
C PRO A 157 0.87 -15.13 26.43
N ALA A 158 1.21 -16.33 26.89
CA ALA A 158 1.11 -17.55 26.09
C ALA A 158 -0.32 -17.87 25.62
N ASN A 159 -1.33 -17.42 26.36
CA ASN A 159 -2.75 -17.61 26.04
C ASN A 159 -3.30 -16.62 24.99
N ILE A 160 -2.50 -15.67 24.52
CA ILE A 160 -2.94 -14.73 23.46
C ILE A 160 -2.99 -15.47 22.12
N ASP A 161 -4.11 -15.32 21.42
CA ASP A 161 -4.23 -15.74 20.02
C ASP A 161 -3.54 -14.71 19.11
N ALA A 162 -2.42 -15.10 18.51
CA ALA A 162 -1.64 -14.23 17.62
C ALA A 162 -2.40 -13.86 16.34
N HIS A 163 -3.25 -14.77 15.82
CA HIS A 163 -4.12 -14.46 14.69
C HIS A 163 -5.19 -13.43 15.06
N GLY A 164 -5.86 -13.61 16.20
CA GLY A 164 -6.84 -12.66 16.71
C GLY A 164 -6.23 -11.29 17.00
N LEU A 165 -5.04 -11.24 17.62
CA LEU A 165 -4.32 -10.00 17.89
C LEU A 165 -3.91 -9.27 16.60
N THR A 166 -3.43 -10.03 15.59
CA THR A 166 -3.13 -9.49 14.26
C THR A 166 -4.38 -8.92 13.59
N ALA A 167 -5.49 -9.68 13.60
CA ALA A 167 -6.75 -9.24 13.01
C ALA A 167 -7.28 -7.96 13.69
N TYR A 168 -7.20 -7.88 15.02
CA TYR A 168 -7.53 -6.67 15.77
C TYR A 168 -6.67 -5.47 15.34
N LEU A 169 -5.35 -5.61 15.33
CA LEU A 169 -4.44 -4.53 14.98
C LEU A 169 -4.68 -4.04 13.55
N VAL A 170 -4.85 -4.96 12.60
CA VAL A 170 -5.15 -4.64 11.19
C VAL A 170 -6.49 -3.93 11.06
N ALA A 171 -7.52 -4.36 11.79
CA ALA A 171 -8.84 -3.70 11.79
C ALA A 171 -8.76 -2.26 12.31
N ILE A 172 -7.97 -2.01 13.37
CA ILE A 172 -7.75 -0.65 13.90
C ILE A 172 -7.03 0.21 12.85
N ILE A 173 -5.94 -0.28 12.24
CA ILE A 173 -5.20 0.46 11.21
C ILE A 173 -6.11 0.79 10.01
N GLN A 174 -6.93 -0.15 9.56
CA GLN A 174 -7.88 0.07 8.48
C GLN A 174 -8.95 1.10 8.86
N GLY A 175 -9.49 1.01 10.08
CA GLY A 175 -10.44 1.98 10.62
C GLY A 175 -9.85 3.39 10.68
N MET A 176 -8.60 3.53 11.17
CA MET A 176 -7.87 4.80 11.18
C MET A 176 -7.69 5.36 9.76
N THR A 177 -7.37 4.50 8.80
CA THR A 177 -7.22 4.86 7.39
C THR A 177 -8.53 5.39 6.79
N VAL A 178 -9.65 4.74 7.07
CA VAL A 178 -10.98 5.19 6.62
C VAL A 178 -11.34 6.54 7.26
N GLN A 179 -11.09 6.69 8.57
CA GLN A 179 -11.34 7.95 9.28
C GLN A 179 -10.44 9.09 8.75
N ALA A 180 -9.17 8.82 8.47
CA ALA A 180 -8.28 9.78 7.84
C ALA A 180 -8.80 10.23 6.46
N GLY A 181 -9.28 9.28 5.66
CA GLY A 181 -9.95 9.54 4.37
C GLY A 181 -11.18 10.44 4.52
N ALA A 182 -11.95 10.25 5.59
CA ALA A 182 -13.11 11.06 5.94
C ALA A 182 -12.78 12.42 6.57
N GLY A 183 -11.49 12.73 6.76
CA GLY A 183 -11.05 14.03 7.27
C GLY A 183 -10.79 14.09 8.78
N ALA A 184 -10.67 12.94 9.46
CA ALA A 184 -10.27 12.93 10.88
C ALA A 184 -8.92 13.64 11.08
N SER A 185 -8.79 14.38 12.18
CA SER A 185 -7.55 15.06 12.55
C SER A 185 -6.48 14.07 13.02
N CYS A 186 -5.21 14.43 12.90
CA CYS A 186 -4.11 13.64 13.45
C CYS A 186 -4.28 13.41 14.96
N GLU A 187 -4.81 14.39 15.67
CA GLU A 187 -5.08 14.28 17.11
C GLU A 187 -6.12 13.18 17.42
N ALA A 188 -7.20 13.12 16.63
CA ALA A 188 -8.22 12.06 16.77
C ALA A 188 -7.63 10.67 16.48
N LEU A 189 -6.78 10.54 15.47
CA LEU A 189 -6.09 9.29 15.15
C LEU A 189 -5.08 8.90 16.24
N GLU A 190 -4.34 9.86 16.79
CA GLU A 190 -3.43 9.62 17.92
C GLU A 190 -4.18 9.18 19.21
N ALA A 191 -5.41 9.63 19.41
CA ALA A 191 -6.23 9.14 20.50
C ALA A 191 -6.56 7.65 20.35
N LEU A 192 -6.82 7.17 19.12
CA LEU A 192 -7.00 5.73 18.84
C LEU A 192 -5.72 4.94 19.11
N VAL A 193 -4.55 5.47 18.71
CA VAL A 193 -3.26 4.84 19.02
C VAL A 193 -3.08 4.68 20.53
N LYS A 194 -3.26 5.76 21.29
CA LYS A 194 -3.14 5.73 22.76
C LYS A 194 -4.08 4.71 23.40
N THR A 195 -5.34 4.68 22.97
CA THR A 195 -6.35 3.73 23.47
C THR A 195 -5.94 2.29 23.15
N SER A 196 -5.55 2.00 21.91
CA SER A 196 -5.12 0.66 21.50
C SER A 196 -3.93 0.16 22.30
N LEU A 197 -2.94 1.04 22.55
CA LEU A 197 -1.76 0.71 23.34
C LEU A 197 -2.04 0.57 24.83
N ALA A 198 -3.03 1.30 25.36
CA ALA A 198 -3.47 1.14 26.75
C ALA A 198 -4.18 -0.21 26.99
N MET A 199 -4.83 -0.77 25.98
CA MET A 199 -5.48 -2.08 26.00
C MET A 199 -4.58 -3.21 25.49
N TRP A 200 -3.32 -2.93 25.17
CA TRP A 200 -2.41 -3.95 24.64
C TRP A 200 -2.11 -5.00 25.70
N PRO A 201 -2.14 -6.30 25.36
CA PRO A 201 -1.81 -7.35 26.30
C PRO A 201 -0.35 -7.23 26.75
N SER A 202 -0.14 -7.25 28.05
CA SER A 202 1.19 -7.27 28.70
C SER A 202 1.43 -8.61 29.37
N ALA A 203 2.65 -9.10 29.31
CA ALA A 203 3.09 -10.29 30.04
C ALA A 203 3.15 -10.03 31.56
#